data_300dac0960862ea3b7d3369138cd0be1
#
_entry.id   300dac0960862ea3b7d3369138cd0be1
#
_cell.length_a   1.000
_cell.length_b   1.000
_cell.length_c   1.000
_cell.angle_alpha   90.00
_cell.angle_beta   90.00
_cell.angle_gamma   90.00
#
_symmetry.space_group_name_H-M   'P 1'
#
loop_
_entity.id
_entity.type
_entity.pdbx_description
1 polymer ?
#
loop_
_entity_poly.entity_id
_entity_poly.type
_entity_poly.pdbx_seq_one_letter_code
_entity_poly.pdbx_strand_id
1 'polypeptide(L)'
;NVGKQIEIIMENLFCNECNLSKQIPNFIAEELLGVENLSLLQERYHQMKDGYNLTYPEWRDLFTDKLKPFREEWDDTTAVTIPIKHKLFKQDFERIGKGSIGLDLPTWFNIEKDSPRIMLIFQDPLRGKCYHECKDAVLSSPFGLQDATHRSRKNGGKMANELVRRLTNNGYGVYLTDARKYFIGDHQTSDAYSFVFTKTYTEILAKEISIVKPSLCVCFGNRAHSIMNDVTTEYPELPSIKLPHLSGTARGAIKNQFKILDKIGGATADNIAEVYAKEIISHIELLK
;
A
#
# COMPACT_ATOMS: atom_id res chain seq x y z
N ASN A 1 11.40 19.87 -19.33
CA ASN A 1 12.08 19.59 -18.03
C ASN A 1 11.23 18.76 -17.04
N VAL A 2 9.94 18.49 -17.32
CA VAL A 2 9.06 17.68 -16.49
C VAL A 2 9.40 16.19 -16.59
N GLY A 3 9.95 15.72 -17.72
CA GLY A 3 10.30 14.32 -17.93
C GLY A 3 11.51 13.82 -17.12
N LYS A 4 12.48 14.68 -16.81
CA LYS A 4 13.68 14.31 -16.03
C LYS A 4 13.43 14.18 -14.52
N GLN A 5 12.41 14.85 -13.98
CA GLN A 5 12.05 14.75 -12.56
C GLN A 5 11.31 13.45 -12.23
N ILE A 6 10.66 12.80 -13.18
CA ILE A 6 9.93 11.54 -12.98
C ILE A 6 10.90 10.35 -12.85
N GLU A 7 12.05 10.38 -13.50
CA GLU A 7 13.06 9.31 -13.44
C GLU A 7 13.70 9.16 -12.04
N ILE A 8 13.88 10.24 -11.29
CA ILE A 8 14.62 10.23 -10.01
C ILE A 8 13.87 9.48 -8.89
N ILE A 9 12.53 9.42 -8.95
CA ILE A 9 11.70 8.83 -7.88
C ILE A 9 11.70 7.30 -7.94
N MET A 10 11.95 6.73 -9.10
CA MET A 10 11.82 5.29 -9.35
C MET A 10 13.10 4.50 -9.04
N GLU A 11 14.25 5.15 -9.07
CA GLU A 11 15.54 4.48 -8.84
C GLU A 11 15.73 3.97 -7.40
N ASN A 12 15.00 4.53 -6.42
CA ASN A 12 15.18 4.25 -4.99
C ASN A 12 14.11 3.33 -4.36
N LEU A 13 13.24 2.70 -5.15
CA LEU A 13 12.24 1.79 -4.59
C LEU A 13 12.86 0.60 -3.86
N PHE A 14 14.05 0.18 -4.15
CA PHE A 14 14.78 -0.87 -3.45
C PHE A 14 16.24 -0.45 -3.37
N CYS A 15 16.51 0.55 -2.53
CA CYS A 15 17.85 0.97 -2.22
C CYS A 15 18.67 -0.20 -1.69
N ASN A 16 19.77 -0.55 -2.34
CA ASN A 16 20.66 -1.64 -1.93
C ASN A 16 21.31 -1.38 -0.55
N GLU A 17 21.38 -0.12 -0.13
CA GLU A 17 21.90 0.30 1.17
C GLU A 17 20.86 0.26 2.29
N CYS A 18 19.58 0.12 1.92
CA CYS A 18 18.47 0.05 2.84
C CYS A 18 18.26 -1.39 3.30
N ASN A 19 18.36 -1.65 4.59
CA ASN A 19 18.10 -2.97 5.17
C ASN A 19 16.68 -3.50 4.91
N LEU A 20 15.74 -2.64 4.50
CA LEU A 20 14.34 -3.02 4.26
C LEU A 20 14.20 -4.03 3.13
N SER A 21 15.03 -3.95 2.07
CA SER A 21 15.00 -4.89 0.95
C SER A 21 15.25 -6.35 1.36
N LYS A 22 15.91 -6.55 2.50
CA LYS A 22 16.11 -7.88 3.10
C LYS A 22 15.12 -8.15 4.23
N GLN A 23 14.89 -7.17 5.10
CA GLN A 23 14.09 -7.35 6.31
C GLN A 23 12.61 -7.52 6.01
N ILE A 24 12.05 -6.77 5.06
CA ILE A 24 10.61 -6.84 4.75
C ILE A 24 10.21 -8.14 4.06
N PRO A 25 10.90 -8.66 3.01
CA PRO A 25 10.58 -10.00 2.48
C PRO A 25 10.67 -11.11 3.54
N ASN A 26 11.69 -11.08 4.41
CA ASN A 26 11.81 -12.05 5.50
C ASN A 26 10.63 -11.93 6.47
N PHE A 27 10.30 -10.72 6.91
CA PHE A 27 9.15 -10.46 7.78
C PHE A 27 7.84 -10.97 7.17
N ILE A 28 7.57 -10.70 5.89
CA ILE A 28 6.37 -11.18 5.19
C ILE A 28 6.36 -12.72 5.10
N ALA A 29 7.50 -13.34 4.83
CA ALA A 29 7.62 -14.80 4.80
C ALA A 29 7.36 -15.40 6.19
N GLU A 30 7.97 -14.88 7.23
CA GLU A 30 7.88 -15.39 8.60
C GLU A 30 6.47 -15.22 9.20
N GLU A 31 5.88 -14.04 9.05
CA GLU A 31 4.64 -13.66 9.72
C GLU A 31 3.37 -13.97 8.91
N LEU A 32 3.45 -14.04 7.58
CA LEU A 32 2.27 -14.06 6.73
C LEU A 32 2.20 -15.25 5.76
N LEU A 33 3.25 -15.57 5.04
CA LEU A 33 3.15 -16.50 3.89
C LEU A 33 3.88 -17.83 4.07
N GLY A 34 4.74 -17.95 5.09
CA GLY A 34 5.65 -19.08 5.26
C GLY A 34 7.01 -18.84 4.64
N VAL A 35 8.07 -19.27 5.35
CA VAL A 35 9.48 -19.05 4.96
C VAL A 35 9.87 -19.74 3.65
N GLU A 36 9.17 -20.79 3.28
CA GLU A 36 9.34 -21.50 2.02
C GLU A 36 8.98 -20.64 0.80
N ASN A 37 8.22 -19.56 0.99
CA ASN A 37 7.85 -18.63 -0.07
C ASN A 37 8.82 -17.46 -0.23
N LEU A 38 9.92 -17.40 0.54
CA LEU A 38 10.82 -16.24 0.54
C LEU A 38 11.41 -15.95 -0.85
N SER A 39 11.83 -16.99 -1.58
CA SER A 39 12.38 -16.81 -2.94
C SER A 39 11.34 -16.24 -3.92
N LEU A 40 10.08 -16.69 -3.84
CA LEU A 40 8.99 -16.16 -4.64
C LEU A 40 8.68 -14.71 -4.28
N LEU A 41 8.75 -14.35 -3.00
CA LEU A 41 8.58 -12.97 -2.55
C LEU A 41 9.68 -12.06 -3.08
N GLN A 42 10.94 -12.50 -3.04
CA GLN A 42 12.07 -11.74 -3.58
C GLN A 42 11.91 -11.52 -5.08
N GLU A 43 11.55 -12.55 -5.83
CA GLU A 43 11.26 -12.46 -7.26
C GLU A 43 10.10 -11.47 -7.51
N ARG A 44 9.03 -11.54 -6.70
CA ARG A 44 7.90 -10.64 -6.82
C ARG A 44 8.28 -9.18 -6.59
N TYR A 45 9.13 -8.91 -5.62
CA TYR A 45 9.66 -7.55 -5.39
C TYR A 45 10.48 -7.04 -6.59
N HIS A 46 11.26 -7.90 -7.26
CA HIS A 46 11.95 -7.53 -8.50
C HIS A 46 10.97 -7.18 -9.62
N GLN A 47 9.95 -8.01 -9.85
CA GLN A 47 8.91 -7.75 -10.84
C GLN A 47 8.16 -6.45 -10.56
N MET A 48 7.86 -6.15 -9.28
CA MET A 48 7.22 -4.90 -8.88
C MET A 48 8.12 -3.70 -9.17
N LYS A 49 9.42 -3.79 -8.90
CA LYS A 49 10.39 -2.74 -9.23
C LYS A 49 10.40 -2.46 -10.74
N ASP A 50 10.44 -3.49 -11.56
CA ASP A 50 10.37 -3.34 -13.02
C ASP A 50 9.07 -2.68 -13.45
N GLY A 51 7.93 -3.06 -12.86
CA GLY A 51 6.63 -2.43 -13.11
C GLY A 51 6.60 -0.95 -12.74
N TYR A 52 7.24 -0.56 -11.65
CA TYR A 52 7.35 0.84 -11.25
C TYR A 52 8.18 1.68 -12.21
N ASN A 53 9.17 1.09 -12.86
CA ASN A 53 10.04 1.78 -13.81
C ASN A 53 9.38 2.04 -15.17
N LEU A 54 8.25 1.40 -15.48
CA LEU A 54 7.54 1.58 -16.75
C LEU A 54 6.62 2.80 -16.71
N THR A 55 6.68 3.61 -17.76
CA THR A 55 5.68 4.64 -18.03
C THR A 55 4.37 4.00 -18.52
N TYR A 56 3.25 4.74 -18.49
CA TYR A 56 1.99 4.20 -18.97
C TYR A 56 2.00 3.77 -20.44
N PRO A 57 2.62 4.51 -21.40
CA PRO A 57 2.76 4.03 -22.77
C PRO A 57 3.54 2.72 -22.88
N GLU A 58 4.70 2.61 -22.23
CA GLU A 58 5.53 1.40 -22.23
C GLU A 58 4.77 0.22 -21.61
N TRP A 59 4.11 0.44 -20.49
CA TRP A 59 3.24 -0.54 -19.87
C TRP A 59 2.13 -1.01 -20.82
N ARG A 60 1.40 -0.08 -21.42
CA ARG A 60 0.34 -0.39 -22.39
C ARG A 60 0.85 -1.24 -23.53
N ASP A 61 2.00 -0.88 -24.11
CA ASP A 61 2.56 -1.55 -25.27
C ASP A 61 3.06 -2.96 -24.92
N LEU A 62 3.68 -3.14 -23.76
CA LEU A 62 4.08 -4.44 -23.25
C LEU A 62 2.89 -5.40 -23.07
N PHE A 63 1.75 -4.90 -22.62
CA PHE A 63 0.56 -5.69 -22.32
C PHE A 63 -0.38 -5.87 -23.52
N THR A 64 -0.30 -5.01 -24.54
CA THR A 64 -1.20 -5.08 -25.69
C THR A 64 -0.98 -6.37 -26.49
N ASP A 65 0.24 -6.85 -26.62
CA ASP A 65 0.58 -8.01 -27.43
C ASP A 65 0.55 -9.36 -26.67
N LYS A 66 0.90 -9.36 -25.39
CA LYS A 66 1.06 -10.59 -24.61
C LYS A 66 -0.12 -10.97 -23.71
N LEU A 67 -0.95 -10.02 -23.32
CA LEU A 67 -1.97 -10.21 -22.29
C LEU A 67 -3.39 -9.77 -22.74
N LYS A 68 -3.63 -9.65 -24.04
CA LYS A 68 -4.96 -9.34 -24.59
C LYS A 68 -6.10 -10.20 -24.03
N PRO A 69 -5.92 -11.53 -23.83
CA PRO A 69 -6.98 -12.38 -23.26
C PRO A 69 -7.28 -12.09 -21.78
N PHE A 70 -6.32 -11.58 -21.04
CA PHE A 70 -6.47 -11.31 -19.60
C PHE A 70 -7.03 -9.92 -19.29
N ARG A 71 -6.98 -9.01 -20.25
CA ARG A 71 -7.34 -7.59 -20.07
C ARG A 71 -8.84 -7.34 -19.98
N GLU A 72 -9.66 -8.22 -20.55
CA GLU A 72 -11.14 -8.12 -20.49
C GLU A 72 -11.68 -8.60 -19.15
N GLU A 73 -10.95 -9.48 -18.44
CA GLU A 73 -11.39 -10.06 -17.18
C GLU A 73 -10.70 -9.45 -15.95
N TRP A 74 -9.55 -8.76 -16.10
CA TRP A 74 -8.67 -8.41 -14.99
C TRP A 74 -8.27 -6.93 -14.99
N ASP A 75 -8.71 -6.23 -13.97
CA ASP A 75 -8.27 -4.85 -13.71
C ASP A 75 -6.83 -4.77 -13.14
N ASP A 76 -6.25 -5.90 -12.73
CA ASP A 76 -4.92 -6.00 -12.12
C ASP A 76 -4.11 -7.13 -12.77
N THR A 77 -3.49 -6.81 -13.90
CA THR A 77 -2.72 -7.76 -14.72
C THR A 77 -1.40 -8.20 -14.10
N THR A 78 -1.01 -7.63 -12.96
CA THR A 78 0.27 -7.90 -12.29
C THR A 78 0.13 -8.69 -11.01
N ALA A 79 -1.06 -9.13 -10.66
CA ALA A 79 -1.25 -9.97 -9.50
C ALA A 79 -0.63 -11.35 -9.72
N VAL A 80 0.15 -11.79 -8.74
CA VAL A 80 0.74 -13.13 -8.66
C VAL A 80 0.08 -13.89 -7.54
N THR A 81 -0.23 -15.15 -7.76
CA THR A 81 -0.82 -16.01 -6.74
C THR A 81 0.26 -16.83 -6.02
N ILE A 82 0.18 -16.90 -4.71
CA ILE A 82 1.03 -17.74 -3.87
C ILE A 82 0.15 -18.66 -3.02
N PRO A 83 0.42 -19.96 -2.97
CA PRO A 83 -0.28 -20.88 -2.08
C PRO A 83 -0.11 -20.46 -0.61
N ILE A 84 -1.20 -20.40 0.14
CA ILE A 84 -1.16 -20.09 1.57
C ILE A 84 -0.88 -21.36 2.34
N LYS A 85 0.26 -21.38 3.03
CA LYS A 85 0.62 -22.48 3.91
C LYS A 85 0.53 -22.14 5.40
N HIS A 86 0.24 -20.89 5.74
CA HIS A 86 0.17 -20.45 7.13
C HIS A 86 -1.08 -20.99 7.83
N LYS A 87 -0.90 -21.72 8.95
CA LYS A 87 -1.99 -22.41 9.67
C LYS A 87 -3.13 -21.48 10.11
N LEU A 88 -2.84 -20.25 10.51
CA LEU A 88 -3.83 -19.29 11.00
C LEU A 88 -4.85 -18.93 9.93
N PHE A 89 -4.40 -18.77 8.67
CA PHE A 89 -5.27 -18.31 7.59
C PHE A 89 -5.96 -19.46 6.87
N LYS A 90 -5.36 -20.64 6.84
CA LYS A 90 -5.95 -21.81 6.18
C LYS A 90 -7.26 -22.23 6.83
N GLN A 91 -7.32 -22.27 8.16
CA GLN A 91 -8.54 -22.68 8.90
C GLN A 91 -9.67 -21.67 8.72
N ASP A 92 -9.37 -20.37 8.71
CA ASP A 92 -10.38 -19.34 8.56
C ASP A 92 -10.84 -19.20 7.11
N PHE A 93 -9.95 -19.44 6.14
CA PHE A 93 -10.32 -19.48 4.74
C PHE A 93 -11.21 -20.66 4.40
N GLU A 94 -10.91 -21.86 4.92
CA GLU A 94 -11.78 -23.03 4.78
C GLU A 94 -13.17 -22.81 5.42
N ARG A 95 -13.23 -22.04 6.51
CA ARG A 95 -14.48 -21.67 7.19
C ARG A 95 -15.31 -20.63 6.44
N ILE A 96 -14.66 -19.70 5.76
CA ILE A 96 -15.32 -18.64 4.98
C ILE A 96 -15.88 -19.16 3.65
N GLY A 97 -15.26 -20.17 3.06
CA GLY A 97 -15.77 -20.99 1.95
C GLY A 97 -15.91 -20.30 0.59
N LYS A 98 -15.86 -18.98 0.51
CA LYS A 98 -15.94 -18.20 -0.76
C LYS A 98 -15.22 -16.88 -0.63
N GLY A 99 -14.54 -16.48 -1.68
CA GLY A 99 -13.86 -15.19 -1.78
C GLY A 99 -12.41 -15.32 -2.19
N SER A 100 -11.77 -14.20 -2.42
CA SER A 100 -10.33 -14.12 -2.69
C SER A 100 -9.55 -13.82 -1.41
N ILE A 101 -8.30 -14.21 -1.40
CA ILE A 101 -7.35 -13.76 -0.39
C ILE A 101 -6.43 -12.75 -1.05
N GLY A 102 -6.47 -11.51 -0.59
CA GLY A 102 -5.58 -10.45 -1.01
C GLY A 102 -4.48 -10.20 0.03
N LEU A 103 -3.26 -9.97 -0.42
CA LEU A 103 -2.16 -9.47 0.38
C LEU A 103 -1.42 -8.41 -0.43
N ASP A 104 -1.30 -7.19 0.10
CA ASP A 104 -0.46 -6.18 -0.48
C ASP A 104 0.93 -6.23 0.14
N LEU A 105 1.93 -6.41 -0.71
CA LEU A 105 3.33 -6.35 -0.32
C LEU A 105 3.69 -4.89 -0.03
N PRO A 106 4.21 -4.58 1.16
CA PRO A 106 4.64 -3.23 1.47
C PRO A 106 5.65 -2.72 0.46
N THR A 107 5.58 -1.43 0.14
CA THR A 107 6.49 -0.77 -0.81
C THR A 107 7.11 0.46 -0.17
N TRP A 108 8.31 0.85 -0.63
CA TRP A 108 9.02 2.00 -0.07
C TRP A 108 9.77 2.77 -1.15
N PHE A 109 9.93 4.05 -0.91
CA PHE A 109 10.51 5.02 -1.83
C PHE A 109 11.45 5.94 -1.08
N ASN A 110 12.58 6.29 -1.68
CA ASN A 110 13.53 7.26 -1.17
C ASN A 110 13.93 7.02 0.30
N ILE A 111 14.00 5.75 0.74
CA ILE A 111 14.45 5.42 2.09
C ILE A 111 15.97 5.27 2.09
N GLU A 112 16.64 6.32 2.50
CA GLU A 112 18.07 6.36 2.75
C GLU A 112 18.36 6.23 4.25
N LYS A 113 19.64 6.10 4.61
CA LYS A 113 20.06 5.86 5.99
C LYS A 113 19.54 6.91 6.97
N ASP A 114 19.60 8.19 6.59
CA ASP A 114 19.29 9.31 7.47
C ASP A 114 18.02 10.08 7.09
N SER A 115 17.26 9.62 6.09
CA SER A 115 16.01 10.28 5.71
C SER A 115 14.91 10.05 6.75
N PRO A 116 14.18 11.11 7.17
CA PRO A 116 12.98 10.93 7.98
C PRO A 116 11.96 10.07 7.23
N ARG A 117 11.43 9.04 7.88
CA ARG A 117 10.55 8.06 7.26
C ARG A 117 9.10 8.32 7.61
N ILE A 118 8.25 8.33 6.60
CA ILE A 118 6.79 8.43 6.74
C ILE A 118 6.19 7.07 6.39
N MET A 119 5.40 6.52 7.29
CA MET A 119 4.68 5.27 7.06
C MET A 119 3.22 5.58 6.74
N LEU A 120 2.82 5.34 5.49
CA LEU A 120 1.45 5.49 5.00
C LEU A 120 0.71 4.16 5.20
N ILE A 121 -0.28 4.16 6.09
CA ILE A 121 -1.01 2.96 6.52
C ILE A 121 -2.44 3.03 5.96
N PHE A 122 -2.74 2.13 5.03
CA PHE A 122 -4.07 2.02 4.42
C PHE A 122 -4.92 0.96 5.13
N GLN A 123 -6.11 0.69 4.62
CA GLN A 123 -7.06 -0.14 5.35
C GLN A 123 -6.80 -1.64 5.16
N ASP A 124 -6.92 -2.12 3.93
CA ASP A 124 -6.85 -3.54 3.57
C ASP A 124 -6.57 -3.73 2.07
N PRO A 125 -5.98 -4.88 1.68
CA PRO A 125 -5.66 -5.22 0.30
C PRO A 125 -6.87 -5.75 -0.47
N LEU A 126 -7.91 -4.92 -0.64
CA LEU A 126 -9.16 -5.28 -1.34
C LEU A 126 -8.89 -5.86 -2.73
N ARG A 127 -9.53 -6.99 -3.05
CA ARG A 127 -9.47 -7.64 -4.36
C ARG A 127 -10.80 -7.54 -5.11
N GLY A 128 -10.67 -7.43 -6.44
CA GLY A 128 -11.81 -7.41 -7.33
C GLY A 128 -12.52 -8.77 -7.45
N LYS A 129 -13.72 -8.77 -8.02
CA LYS A 129 -14.56 -9.98 -8.17
C LYS A 129 -13.91 -11.09 -9.00
N CYS A 130 -13.00 -10.74 -9.92
CA CYS A 130 -12.27 -11.70 -10.75
C CYS A 130 -11.42 -12.71 -9.95
N TYR A 131 -11.09 -12.39 -8.70
CA TYR A 131 -10.30 -13.27 -7.83
C TYR A 131 -11.13 -14.14 -6.89
N HIS A 132 -12.46 -14.07 -6.91
CA HIS A 132 -13.34 -14.75 -5.94
C HIS A 132 -13.22 -16.27 -5.90
N GLU A 133 -12.77 -16.89 -6.97
CA GLU A 133 -12.54 -18.34 -7.05
C GLU A 133 -11.08 -18.73 -6.83
N CYS A 134 -10.19 -17.74 -6.64
CA CYS A 134 -8.78 -17.99 -6.39
C CYS A 134 -8.58 -18.50 -4.97
N LYS A 135 -8.02 -19.71 -4.83
CA LYS A 135 -7.73 -20.34 -3.54
C LYS A 135 -6.38 -19.93 -2.95
N ASP A 136 -5.57 -19.27 -3.75
CA ASP A 136 -4.24 -18.79 -3.38
C ASP A 136 -4.28 -17.32 -2.99
N ALA A 137 -3.27 -16.86 -2.24
CA ALA A 137 -3.11 -15.44 -1.95
C ALA A 137 -2.76 -14.67 -3.23
N VAL A 138 -3.54 -13.65 -3.53
CA VAL A 138 -3.30 -12.75 -4.65
C VAL A 138 -2.44 -11.58 -4.15
N LEU A 139 -1.19 -11.54 -4.61
CA LEU A 139 -0.21 -10.54 -4.21
C LEU A 139 -0.25 -9.32 -5.12
N SER A 140 -0.29 -8.14 -4.52
CA SER A 140 -0.16 -6.86 -5.21
C SER A 140 0.68 -5.88 -4.36
N SER A 141 0.58 -4.60 -4.60
CA SER A 141 1.06 -3.53 -3.71
C SER A 141 -0.10 -2.63 -3.31
N PRO A 142 0.05 -1.82 -2.26
CA PRO A 142 -0.98 -0.86 -1.89
C PRO A 142 -1.40 -0.02 -3.10
N PHE A 143 -2.71 0.02 -3.39
CA PHE A 143 -3.31 0.63 -4.59
C PHE A 143 -2.85 0.06 -5.93
N GLY A 144 -2.17 -1.08 -5.97
CA GLY A 144 -1.63 -1.64 -7.21
C GLY A 144 -0.61 -0.73 -7.89
N LEU A 145 0.20 0.01 -7.12
CA LEU A 145 1.09 1.05 -7.66
C LEU A 145 2.21 0.50 -8.56
N GLN A 146 2.51 -0.81 -8.51
CA GLN A 146 3.40 -1.45 -9.48
C GLN A 146 2.84 -1.40 -10.91
N ASP A 147 1.52 -1.20 -11.08
CA ASP A 147 0.85 -1.07 -12.36
C ASP A 147 0.76 0.40 -12.80
N ALA A 148 1.33 0.73 -13.95
CA ALA A 148 1.31 2.10 -14.49
C ALA A 148 -0.11 2.61 -14.78
N THR A 149 -1.08 1.71 -15.05
CA THR A 149 -2.49 2.08 -15.20
C THR A 149 -3.07 2.59 -13.89
N HIS A 150 -2.76 1.92 -12.78
CA HIS A 150 -3.20 2.34 -11.46
C HIS A 150 -2.59 3.68 -11.07
N ARG A 151 -1.29 3.88 -11.31
CA ARG A 151 -0.62 5.17 -11.04
C ARG A 151 -1.19 6.34 -11.83
N SER A 152 -1.64 6.10 -13.06
CA SER A 152 -2.04 7.18 -13.98
C SER A 152 -3.54 7.38 -14.15
N ARG A 153 -4.34 6.33 -14.02
CA ARG A 153 -5.77 6.35 -14.37
C ARG A 153 -6.73 6.00 -13.24
N LYS A 154 -6.37 5.12 -12.31
CA LYS A 154 -7.25 4.75 -11.19
C LYS A 154 -7.17 5.83 -10.12
N ASN A 155 -8.30 6.38 -9.71
CA ASN A 155 -8.36 7.53 -8.80
C ASN A 155 -7.55 7.35 -7.52
N GLY A 156 -7.68 6.22 -6.82
CA GLY A 156 -6.94 5.94 -5.59
C GLY A 156 -5.44 5.79 -5.85
N GLY A 157 -5.07 4.99 -6.83
CA GLY A 157 -3.67 4.79 -7.21
C GLY A 157 -2.99 6.09 -7.67
N LYS A 158 -3.69 6.91 -8.48
CA LYS A 158 -3.17 8.21 -8.89
C LYS A 158 -2.97 9.15 -7.71
N MET A 159 -3.93 9.23 -6.78
CA MET A 159 -3.77 10.06 -5.57
C MET A 159 -2.61 9.59 -4.70
N ALA A 160 -2.49 8.28 -4.48
CA ALA A 160 -1.39 7.70 -3.70
C ALA A 160 -0.04 7.95 -4.36
N ASN A 161 0.08 7.74 -5.67
CA ASN A 161 1.30 7.99 -6.43
C ASN A 161 1.72 9.48 -6.37
N GLU A 162 0.79 10.41 -6.57
CA GLU A 162 1.08 11.84 -6.45
C GLU A 162 1.49 12.24 -5.03
N LEU A 163 0.88 11.64 -4.00
CA LEU A 163 1.26 11.88 -2.61
C LEU A 163 2.69 11.39 -2.35
N VAL A 164 3.02 10.16 -2.74
CA VAL A 164 4.38 9.61 -2.61
C VAL A 164 5.39 10.53 -3.29
N ARG A 165 5.12 10.92 -4.54
CA ARG A 165 6.00 11.81 -5.31
C ARG A 165 6.26 13.14 -4.60
N ARG A 166 5.23 13.75 -4.01
CA ARG A 166 5.38 15.01 -3.27
C ARG A 166 6.20 14.85 -2.01
N LEU A 167 5.97 13.79 -1.24
CA LEU A 167 6.73 13.52 -0.02
C LEU A 167 8.20 13.22 -0.32
N THR A 168 8.47 12.38 -1.32
CA THR A 168 9.85 12.05 -1.72
C THR A 168 10.59 13.25 -2.30
N ASN A 169 9.93 14.12 -3.08
CA ASN A 169 10.51 15.38 -3.56
C ASN A 169 10.86 16.37 -2.44
N ASN A 170 10.25 16.21 -1.27
CA ASN A 170 10.60 16.99 -0.07
C ASN A 170 11.63 16.27 0.83
N GLY A 171 12.29 15.22 0.33
CA GLY A 171 13.38 14.55 1.03
C GLY A 171 12.94 13.49 2.04
N TYR A 172 11.67 13.10 2.08
CA TYR A 172 11.18 12.06 2.98
C TYR A 172 11.31 10.67 2.36
N GLY A 173 11.71 9.69 3.17
CA GLY A 173 11.49 8.29 2.86
C GLY A 173 10.02 7.94 3.09
N VAL A 174 9.38 7.22 2.16
CA VAL A 174 7.96 6.88 2.23
C VAL A 174 7.80 5.37 2.18
N TYR A 175 7.09 4.82 3.16
CA TYR A 175 6.76 3.41 3.25
C TYR A 175 5.25 3.23 3.21
N LEU A 176 4.76 2.34 2.37
CA LEU A 176 3.33 2.06 2.17
C LEU A 176 3.00 0.65 2.64
N THR A 177 1.93 0.52 3.41
CA THR A 177 1.42 -0.77 3.87
C THR A 177 -0.07 -0.70 4.19
N ASP A 178 -0.69 -1.86 4.46
CA ASP A 178 -2.04 -1.96 4.98
C ASP A 178 -2.05 -2.31 6.46
N ALA A 179 -2.99 -1.75 7.21
CA ALA A 179 -3.21 -2.06 8.61
C ALA A 179 -3.69 -3.51 8.79
N ARG A 180 -4.60 -3.95 7.92
CA ARG A 180 -5.00 -5.35 7.79
C ARG A 180 -4.19 -5.98 6.69
N LYS A 181 -3.42 -7.00 7.02
CA LYS A 181 -2.50 -7.63 6.06
C LYS A 181 -3.21 -8.50 5.04
N TYR A 182 -4.38 -9.02 5.38
CA TYR A 182 -5.19 -9.83 4.48
C TYR A 182 -6.55 -9.21 4.22
N PHE A 183 -6.97 -9.29 2.99
CA PHE A 183 -8.36 -9.26 2.59
C PHE A 183 -8.83 -10.68 2.37
N ILE A 184 -9.90 -11.09 3.05
CA ILE A 184 -10.49 -12.41 2.89
C ILE A 184 -11.98 -12.22 2.67
N GLY A 185 -12.50 -12.63 1.52
CA GLY A 185 -13.90 -12.54 1.22
C GLY A 185 -14.22 -11.93 -0.14
N ASP A 186 -15.49 -11.62 -0.35
CA ASP A 186 -15.88 -10.74 -1.42
C ASP A 186 -15.92 -9.29 -0.94
N HIS A 187 -15.91 -8.34 -1.85
CA HIS A 187 -15.82 -6.93 -1.53
C HIS A 187 -17.07 -6.40 -0.77
N GLN A 188 -18.12 -7.20 -0.60
CA GLN A 188 -19.31 -6.85 0.15
C GLN A 188 -19.26 -7.32 1.61
N THR A 189 -18.45 -8.34 1.90
CA THR A 189 -18.39 -9.00 3.22
C THR A 189 -17.16 -8.62 4.05
N SER A 190 -16.34 -7.70 3.58
CA SER A 190 -15.06 -7.31 4.22
C SER A 190 -15.18 -6.96 5.71
N ASP A 191 -16.36 -6.55 6.19
CA ASP A 191 -16.58 -6.16 7.58
C ASP A 191 -16.76 -7.33 8.55
N ALA A 192 -17.36 -8.43 8.10
CA ALA A 192 -17.71 -9.56 8.96
C ALA A 192 -16.46 -10.35 9.42
N TYR A 193 -15.41 -10.39 8.62
CA TYR A 193 -14.22 -11.21 8.89
C TYR A 193 -13.07 -10.44 9.55
N SER A 194 -13.18 -9.13 9.59
CA SER A 194 -12.12 -8.28 10.12
C SER A 194 -11.96 -8.33 11.63
N PHE A 195 -13.00 -8.71 12.35
CA PHE A 195 -13.01 -8.71 13.81
C PHE A 195 -12.15 -9.82 14.41
N VAL A 196 -12.05 -10.96 13.72
CA VAL A 196 -11.36 -12.14 14.23
C VAL A 196 -9.83 -11.95 14.32
N PHE A 197 -9.28 -11.06 13.49
CA PHE A 197 -7.82 -10.88 13.35
C PHE A 197 -7.28 -9.55 13.87
N THR A 198 -8.08 -8.72 14.52
CA THR A 198 -7.63 -7.37 14.93
C THR A 198 -6.38 -7.44 15.79
N LYS A 199 -6.35 -8.30 16.80
CA LYS A 199 -5.17 -8.46 17.66
C LYS A 199 -3.94 -8.89 16.87
N THR A 200 -4.07 -9.89 16.00
CA THR A 200 -2.98 -10.37 15.15
C THR A 200 -2.46 -9.27 14.23
N TYR A 201 -3.36 -8.48 13.63
CA TYR A 201 -2.95 -7.35 12.79
C TYR A 201 -2.24 -6.26 13.57
N THR A 202 -2.65 -5.98 14.80
CA THR A 202 -1.97 -5.04 15.70
C THR A 202 -0.54 -5.50 15.98
N GLU A 203 -0.35 -6.78 16.36
CA GLU A 203 0.97 -7.35 16.62
C GLU A 203 1.88 -7.34 15.37
N ILE A 204 1.34 -7.70 14.21
CA ILE A 204 2.08 -7.68 12.93
C ILE A 204 2.46 -6.25 12.55
N LEU A 205 1.54 -5.29 12.66
CA LEU A 205 1.81 -3.89 12.37
C LEU A 205 2.86 -3.30 13.31
N ALA A 206 2.82 -3.64 14.60
CA ALA A 206 3.82 -3.22 15.57
C ALA A 206 5.23 -3.74 15.22
N LYS A 207 5.35 -5.02 14.83
CA LYS A 207 6.62 -5.59 14.33
C LYS A 207 7.13 -4.86 13.08
N GLU A 208 6.25 -4.61 12.11
CA GLU A 208 6.58 -3.89 10.88
C GLU A 208 7.08 -2.47 11.18
N ILE A 209 6.41 -1.74 12.08
CA ILE A 209 6.83 -0.43 12.56
C ILE A 209 8.23 -0.48 13.21
N SER A 210 8.51 -1.52 14.00
CA SER A 210 9.83 -1.69 14.62
C SER A 210 10.97 -1.90 13.60
N ILE A 211 10.66 -2.47 12.44
CA ILE A 211 11.59 -2.63 11.32
C ILE A 211 11.77 -1.31 10.56
N VAL A 212 10.65 -0.66 10.23
CA VAL A 212 10.64 0.57 9.41
C VAL A 212 11.16 1.78 10.19
N LYS A 213 10.86 1.88 11.48
CA LYS A 213 11.19 2.99 12.38
C LYS A 213 10.76 4.34 11.80
N PRO A 214 9.46 4.54 11.58
CA PRO A 214 8.95 5.79 10.99
C PRO A 214 9.05 6.95 11.99
N SER A 215 9.28 8.15 11.47
CA SER A 215 9.16 9.41 12.23
C SER A 215 7.71 9.83 12.40
N LEU A 216 6.81 9.36 11.52
CA LEU A 216 5.38 9.61 11.55
C LEU A 216 4.62 8.47 10.87
N CYS A 217 3.55 8.00 11.53
CA CYS A 217 2.55 7.11 10.95
C CYS A 217 1.33 7.91 10.48
N VAL A 218 0.91 7.71 9.24
CA VAL A 218 -0.27 8.35 8.64
C VAL A 218 -1.31 7.29 8.34
N CYS A 219 -2.42 7.29 9.08
CA CYS A 219 -3.50 6.32 8.96
C CYS A 219 -4.61 6.85 8.04
N PHE A 220 -4.90 6.14 6.96
CA PHE A 220 -5.94 6.51 6.02
C PHE A 220 -7.27 5.82 6.33
N GLY A 221 -8.19 6.59 6.92
CA GLY A 221 -9.52 6.13 7.30
C GLY A 221 -9.62 5.58 8.73
N ASN A 222 -10.86 5.29 9.13
CA ASN A 222 -11.16 4.91 10.52
C ASN A 222 -10.55 3.57 10.93
N ARG A 223 -10.53 2.59 10.02
CA ARG A 223 -10.09 1.22 10.33
C ARG A 223 -8.58 1.13 10.52
N ALA A 224 -7.80 1.77 9.64
CA ALA A 224 -6.36 1.88 9.80
C ALA A 224 -6.01 2.59 11.12
N HIS A 225 -6.71 3.69 11.40
CA HIS A 225 -6.52 4.45 12.64
C HIS A 225 -6.90 3.65 13.89
N SER A 226 -7.96 2.83 13.85
CA SER A 226 -8.34 1.98 14.99
C SER A 226 -7.24 0.98 15.34
N ILE A 227 -6.70 0.27 14.35
CA ILE A 227 -5.59 -0.67 14.57
C ILE A 227 -4.35 0.07 15.07
N MET A 228 -4.06 1.24 14.53
CA MET A 228 -2.93 2.05 14.97
C MET A 228 -3.09 2.53 16.42
N ASN A 229 -4.30 2.85 16.87
CA ASN A 229 -4.55 3.20 18.26
C ASN A 229 -4.22 2.05 19.22
N ASP A 230 -4.51 0.80 18.82
CA ASP A 230 -4.12 -0.37 19.61
C ASP A 230 -2.59 -0.52 19.65
N VAL A 231 -1.89 -0.25 18.55
CA VAL A 231 -0.42 -0.22 18.51
C VAL A 231 0.14 0.89 19.40
N THR A 232 -0.42 2.11 19.35
CA THR A 232 0.06 3.25 20.15
C THR A 232 -0.19 3.07 21.64
N THR A 233 -1.06 2.16 22.04
CA THR A 233 -1.21 1.77 23.47
C THR A 233 0.07 1.10 23.98
N GLU A 234 0.77 0.36 23.12
CA GLU A 234 2.05 -0.29 23.43
C GLU A 234 3.27 0.62 23.16
N TYR A 235 3.13 1.56 22.21
CA TYR A 235 4.18 2.49 21.77
C TYR A 235 3.68 3.95 21.80
N PRO A 236 3.44 4.54 22.99
CA PRO A 236 2.78 5.84 23.13
C PRO A 236 3.58 7.02 22.57
N GLU A 237 4.91 6.86 22.41
CA GLU A 237 5.80 7.89 21.85
C GLU A 237 5.77 7.95 20.32
N LEU A 238 5.10 7.00 19.66
CA LEU A 238 5.07 6.94 18.20
C LEU A 238 4.05 7.96 17.64
N PRO A 239 4.50 9.01 16.93
CA PRO A 239 3.58 9.99 16.37
C PRO A 239 2.68 9.38 15.30
N SER A 240 1.37 9.63 15.41
CA SER A 240 0.43 9.19 14.40
C SER A 240 -0.64 10.23 14.10
N ILE A 241 -1.05 10.33 12.84
CA ILE A 241 -2.16 11.18 12.40
C ILE A 241 -3.15 10.37 11.57
N LYS A 242 -4.39 10.85 11.56
CA LYS A 242 -5.46 10.27 10.75
C LYS A 242 -5.87 11.22 9.64
N LEU A 243 -5.92 10.69 8.40
CA LEU A 243 -6.44 11.36 7.22
C LEU A 243 -7.59 10.56 6.59
N PRO A 244 -8.50 11.18 5.85
CA PRO A 244 -9.50 10.45 5.07
C PRO A 244 -8.85 9.47 4.08
N HIS A 245 -9.52 8.38 3.77
CA HIS A 245 -9.00 7.38 2.85
C HIS A 245 -8.82 7.92 1.43
N LEU A 246 -7.75 7.51 0.73
CA LEU A 246 -7.45 7.90 -0.66
C LEU A 246 -8.32 7.12 -1.68
N SER A 247 -9.64 7.21 -1.55
CA SER A 247 -10.58 6.55 -2.46
C SER A 247 -11.60 7.54 -3.01
N GLY A 248 -12.20 7.19 -4.15
CA GLY A 248 -13.28 7.98 -4.73
C GLY A 248 -14.48 8.16 -3.82
N THR A 249 -14.78 7.15 -3.01
CA THR A 249 -15.89 7.17 -2.03
C THR A 249 -15.63 8.10 -0.85
N ALA A 250 -14.37 8.39 -0.52
CA ALA A 250 -13.99 9.28 0.58
C ALA A 250 -13.92 10.77 0.18
N ARG A 251 -14.21 11.14 -1.07
CA ARG A 251 -14.10 12.53 -1.55
C ARG A 251 -14.91 13.52 -0.71
N GLY A 252 -16.08 13.13 -0.22
CA GLY A 252 -16.88 13.97 0.68
C GLY A 252 -16.15 14.28 1.99
N ALA A 253 -15.59 13.27 2.64
CA ALA A 253 -14.80 13.43 3.86
C ALA A 253 -13.54 14.27 3.60
N ILE A 254 -12.85 14.05 2.47
CA ILE A 254 -11.68 14.84 2.05
C ILE A 254 -12.04 16.33 1.93
N LYS A 255 -13.10 16.65 1.18
CA LYS A 255 -13.58 18.04 1.05
C LYS A 255 -14.00 18.67 2.37
N ASN A 256 -14.61 17.88 3.25
CA ASN A 256 -15.02 18.38 4.57
C ASN A 256 -13.82 18.72 5.45
N GLN A 257 -12.75 17.95 5.40
CA GLN A 257 -11.52 18.22 6.15
C GLN A 257 -10.70 19.35 5.51
N PHE A 258 -10.59 19.36 4.19
CA PHE A 258 -9.74 20.30 3.44
C PHE A 258 -10.60 21.29 2.61
N LYS A 259 -11.21 22.26 3.28
CA LYS A 259 -12.06 23.31 2.63
C LYS A 259 -11.32 24.13 1.57
N ILE A 260 -10.00 24.16 1.63
CA ILE A 260 -9.15 24.83 0.63
C ILE A 260 -9.31 24.24 -0.78
N LEU A 261 -9.71 22.95 -0.89
CA LEU A 261 -9.93 22.29 -2.16
C LEU A 261 -10.94 23.02 -3.04
N ASP A 262 -11.97 23.63 -2.47
CA ASP A 262 -12.97 24.40 -3.22
C ASP A 262 -12.37 25.66 -3.85
N LYS A 263 -11.29 26.20 -3.27
CA LYS A 263 -10.61 27.41 -3.74
C LYS A 263 -9.52 27.12 -4.79
N ILE A 264 -8.98 25.89 -4.84
CA ILE A 264 -7.86 25.52 -5.72
C ILE A 264 -8.29 24.63 -6.89
N GLY A 265 -9.55 24.65 -7.28
CA GLY A 265 -10.05 23.92 -8.46
C GLY A 265 -10.63 22.53 -8.14
N GLY A 266 -10.98 22.28 -6.87
CA GLY A 266 -11.71 21.08 -6.46
C GLY A 266 -10.85 19.89 -6.06
N ALA A 267 -11.51 18.76 -5.75
CA ALA A 267 -10.88 17.53 -5.25
C ALA A 267 -10.35 16.66 -6.41
N THR A 268 -9.42 17.19 -7.19
CA THR A 268 -8.64 16.40 -8.16
C THR A 268 -7.61 15.53 -7.43
N ALA A 269 -7.06 14.50 -8.09
CA ALA A 269 -6.03 13.65 -7.49
C ALA A 269 -4.79 14.46 -7.08
N ASP A 270 -4.40 15.42 -7.92
CA ASP A 270 -3.25 16.29 -7.67
C ASP A 270 -3.47 17.24 -6.50
N ASN A 271 -4.63 17.92 -6.44
CA ASN A 271 -4.97 18.81 -5.35
C ASN A 271 -5.13 18.08 -4.00
N ILE A 272 -5.68 16.86 -4.01
CA ILE A 272 -5.77 16.03 -2.81
C ILE A 272 -4.38 15.64 -2.33
N ALA A 273 -3.52 15.18 -3.22
CA ALA A 273 -2.13 14.84 -2.89
C ALA A 273 -1.37 16.04 -2.33
N GLU A 274 -1.60 17.23 -2.88
CA GLU A 274 -0.99 18.48 -2.41
C GLU A 274 -1.40 18.82 -0.96
N VAL A 275 -2.70 18.81 -0.67
CA VAL A 275 -3.17 19.17 0.68
C VAL A 275 -2.76 18.11 1.71
N TYR A 276 -2.71 16.83 1.31
CA TYR A 276 -2.23 15.76 2.18
C TYR A 276 -0.74 15.87 2.46
N ALA A 277 0.07 16.11 1.43
CA ALA A 277 1.51 16.29 1.61
C ALA A 277 1.82 17.46 2.55
N LYS A 278 1.14 18.60 2.38
CA LYS A 278 1.29 19.77 3.27
C LYS A 278 0.92 19.44 4.71
N GLU A 279 -0.20 18.76 4.93
CA GLU A 279 -0.64 18.35 6.26
C GLU A 279 0.37 17.43 6.94
N ILE A 280 0.85 16.41 6.23
CA ILE A 280 1.84 15.45 6.73
C ILE A 280 3.16 16.15 7.06
N ILE A 281 3.67 16.99 6.17
CA ILE A 281 4.93 17.73 6.36
C ILE A 281 4.82 18.66 7.56
N SER A 282 3.71 19.41 7.68
CA SER A 282 3.49 20.29 8.84
C SER A 282 3.53 19.53 10.16
N HIS A 283 2.97 18.33 10.23
CA HIS A 283 3.03 17.51 11.44
C HIS A 283 4.45 17.06 11.78
N ILE A 284 5.25 16.65 10.78
CA ILE A 284 6.65 16.25 11.01
C ILE A 284 7.49 17.44 11.48
N GLU A 285 7.23 18.63 10.95
CA GLU A 285 7.95 19.84 11.37
C GLU A 285 7.64 20.24 12.81
N LEU A 286 6.44 19.96 13.30
CA LEU A 286 6.07 20.18 14.70
C LEU A 286 6.71 19.18 15.68
N LEU A 287 7.23 18.05 15.18
CA LEU A 287 7.89 17.02 15.99
C LEU A 287 9.41 17.23 16.12
N LYS A 288 9.96 18.17 15.37
CA LYS A 288 11.39 18.56 15.44
C LYS A 288 11.63 19.59 16.54
#